data_e9c9b28388f1f72c258b4da07c69263f
#
_entry.id   e9c9b28388f1f72c258b4da07c69263f
#
_cell.length_a   1.000
_cell.length_b   1.000
_cell.length_c   1.000
_cell.angle_alpha   90.00
_cell.angle_beta   90.00
_cell.angle_gamma   90.00
#
_symmetry.space_group_name_H-M   'P 1'
#
loop_
_entity.id
_entity.type
_entity.pdbx_description
1 polymer ?
#
loop_
_entity_poly.entity_id
_entity_poly.type
_entity_poly.pdbx_seq_one_letter_code
_entity_poly.pdbx_strand_id
1 'polypeptide(L)'
;MDRIGSIIKLAGSKFLSLYQLDAIRRDGVHFPYFVASRKGSPEQLKAVTKRNDPYGVVICARRGEQIVLVRQYRYPVGDYVYELPAGLVEPGEDVAQAACREMLEETGLTLTVTGILKPCYTTVGMTDESCATVFGTCEGTPSARGQELTEDIQVVLADKKEARRILEEEPLAIMCAYQLMRFLDAQ
;
A
#
# COMPACT_ATOMS: atom_id res chain seq x y z
N MET A 1 -11.82 11.91 -25.59
CA MET A 1 -10.76 11.45 -26.49
C MET A 1 -9.86 10.52 -25.69
N ASP A 2 -9.70 9.30 -26.15
CA ASP A 2 -8.80 8.36 -25.51
C ASP A 2 -7.37 8.85 -25.71
N ARG A 3 -6.55 8.85 -24.64
CA ARG A 3 -5.19 9.36 -24.67
C ARG A 3 -4.15 8.25 -24.68
N ILE A 4 -4.59 7.04 -24.91
CA ILE A 4 -3.77 5.85 -24.95
C ILE A 4 -4.12 5.08 -26.22
N GLY A 5 -3.12 4.85 -27.07
CA GLY A 5 -3.18 4.00 -28.23
C GLY A 5 -2.89 2.54 -27.86
N SER A 6 -1.87 1.96 -28.46
CA SER A 6 -1.47 0.58 -28.17
C SER A 6 -0.73 0.46 -26.83
N ILE A 7 -0.76 -0.75 -26.24
CA ILE A 7 -0.03 -1.10 -25.04
C ILE A 7 0.77 -2.36 -25.29
N ILE A 8 2.05 -2.33 -24.96
CA ILE A 8 2.99 -3.44 -25.15
C ILE A 8 3.55 -3.85 -23.80
N LYS A 9 3.52 -5.15 -23.49
CA LYS A 9 4.23 -5.70 -22.32
C LYS A 9 5.70 -5.86 -22.70
N LEU A 10 6.59 -5.18 -21.96
CA LEU A 10 8.03 -5.21 -22.21
C LEU A 10 8.72 -6.33 -21.43
N ALA A 11 8.33 -6.51 -20.16
CA ALA A 11 8.89 -7.50 -19.25
C ALA A 11 7.86 -7.86 -18.17
N GLY A 12 8.12 -8.92 -17.42
CA GLY A 12 7.28 -9.28 -16.30
C GLY A 12 7.75 -10.50 -15.55
N SER A 13 7.33 -10.56 -14.29
CA SER A 13 7.46 -11.69 -13.38
C SER A 13 6.06 -12.10 -12.87
N LYS A 14 6.02 -13.03 -11.90
CA LYS A 14 4.79 -13.40 -11.20
C LYS A 14 4.12 -12.19 -10.53
N PHE A 15 4.92 -11.22 -10.03
CA PHE A 15 4.44 -10.15 -9.14
C PHE A 15 4.34 -8.78 -9.81
N LEU A 16 5.14 -8.54 -10.86
CA LEU A 16 5.24 -7.22 -11.47
C LEU A 16 5.52 -7.35 -12.97
N SER A 17 4.86 -6.51 -13.76
CA SER A 17 5.07 -6.38 -15.20
C SER A 17 5.35 -4.93 -15.57
N LEU A 18 6.19 -4.71 -16.58
CA LEU A 18 6.48 -3.41 -17.18
C LEU A 18 5.79 -3.31 -18.53
N TYR A 19 5.05 -2.21 -18.72
CA TYR A 19 4.34 -1.90 -19.96
C TYR A 19 4.82 -0.60 -20.56
N GLN A 20 4.83 -0.53 -21.88
CA GLN A 20 4.93 0.70 -22.65
C GLN A 20 3.56 1.02 -23.24
N LEU A 21 3.07 2.22 -22.98
CA LEU A 21 1.86 2.77 -23.53
C LEU A 21 2.25 3.74 -24.66
N ASP A 22 1.55 3.69 -25.77
CA ASP A 22 1.55 4.74 -26.78
C ASP A 22 0.64 5.88 -26.28
N ALA A 23 1.22 6.80 -25.54
CA ALA A 23 0.49 7.91 -24.94
C ALA A 23 0.33 9.06 -25.95
N ILE A 24 -0.82 9.75 -25.89
CA ILE A 24 -1.18 10.82 -26.82
C ILE A 24 -1.24 12.16 -26.08
N ARG A 25 -0.39 13.10 -26.44
CA ARG A 25 -0.36 14.46 -25.92
C ARG A 25 -1.63 15.24 -26.30
N ARG A 26 -1.80 16.44 -25.71
CA ARG A 26 -2.95 17.31 -26.00
C ARG A 26 -2.98 17.81 -27.44
N ASP A 27 -1.82 17.93 -28.07
CA ASP A 27 -1.63 18.34 -29.47
C ASP A 27 -1.69 17.17 -30.46
N GLY A 28 -2.02 15.95 -29.99
CA GLY A 28 -2.12 14.74 -30.80
C GLY A 28 -0.82 14.00 -31.06
N VAL A 29 0.30 14.48 -30.54
CA VAL A 29 1.61 13.82 -30.70
C VAL A 29 1.71 12.59 -29.81
N HIS A 30 2.14 11.48 -30.38
CA HIS A 30 2.37 10.21 -29.71
C HIS A 30 3.74 10.16 -29.03
N PHE A 31 3.81 9.55 -27.85
CA PHE A 31 5.08 9.34 -27.13
C PHE A 31 5.01 8.09 -26.25
N PRO A 32 6.14 7.40 -26.00
CA PRO A 32 6.16 6.25 -25.12
C PRO A 32 6.02 6.67 -23.64
N TYR A 33 5.10 6.01 -22.92
CA TYR A 33 4.96 6.16 -21.48
C TYR A 33 5.09 4.79 -20.80
N PHE A 34 5.88 4.71 -19.72
CA PHE A 34 6.17 3.43 -19.06
C PHE A 34 5.37 3.31 -17.76
N VAL A 35 4.78 2.13 -17.55
CA VAL A 35 3.96 1.83 -16.36
C VAL A 35 4.36 0.47 -15.81
N ALA A 36 4.60 0.41 -14.50
CA ALA A 36 4.68 -0.85 -13.77
C ALA A 36 3.29 -1.23 -13.24
N SER A 37 2.91 -2.50 -13.35
CA SER A 37 1.62 -3.00 -12.88
C SER A 37 1.73 -4.44 -12.36
N ARG A 38 0.89 -4.78 -11.40
CA ARG A 38 0.72 -6.18 -10.93
C ARG A 38 -0.12 -7.03 -11.88
N LYS A 39 -0.72 -6.43 -12.91
CA LYS A 39 -1.52 -7.14 -13.91
C LYS A 39 -0.64 -7.87 -14.92
N GLY A 40 -1.09 -9.06 -15.31
CA GLY A 40 -0.34 -9.95 -16.20
C GLY A 40 -0.45 -9.61 -17.68
N SER A 41 -1.51 -8.88 -18.08
CA SER A 41 -1.77 -8.54 -19.49
C SER A 41 -2.26 -7.09 -19.67
N PRO A 42 -2.09 -6.48 -20.85
CA PRO A 42 -2.53 -5.12 -21.17
C PRO A 42 -4.00 -4.85 -20.90
N GLU A 43 -4.87 -5.82 -21.20
CA GLU A 43 -6.34 -5.69 -21.11
C GLU A 43 -6.81 -5.53 -19.65
N GLN A 44 -5.99 -5.98 -18.70
CA GLN A 44 -6.28 -5.92 -17.27
C GLN A 44 -5.85 -4.61 -16.62
N LEU A 45 -5.06 -3.78 -17.29
CA LEU A 45 -4.58 -2.51 -16.74
C LEU A 45 -5.75 -1.58 -16.42
N LYS A 46 -5.63 -0.80 -15.36
CA LYS A 46 -6.64 0.23 -15.02
C LYS A 46 -6.78 1.29 -16.12
N ALA A 47 -5.72 1.54 -16.87
CA ALA A 47 -5.74 2.41 -18.05
C ALA A 47 -6.75 1.94 -19.11
N VAL A 48 -7.00 0.62 -19.20
CA VAL A 48 -7.97 0.00 -20.13
C VAL A 48 -9.31 -0.22 -19.46
N THR A 49 -9.33 -0.90 -18.32
CA THR A 49 -10.56 -1.29 -17.64
C THR A 49 -11.33 -0.11 -17.04
N LYS A 50 -10.65 1.00 -16.75
CA LYS A 50 -11.17 2.17 -16.02
C LYS A 50 -11.71 1.86 -14.62
N ARG A 51 -11.47 0.66 -14.10
CA ARG A 51 -11.87 0.22 -12.76
C ARG A 51 -10.76 0.53 -11.77
N ASN A 52 -11.14 0.99 -10.59
CA ASN A 52 -10.20 1.24 -9.50
C ASN A 52 -10.38 0.22 -8.36
N ASP A 53 -10.38 -1.06 -8.70
CA ASP A 53 -10.33 -2.13 -7.71
C ASP A 53 -8.98 -2.06 -6.97
N PRO A 54 -8.96 -2.19 -5.64
CA PRO A 54 -7.71 -2.11 -4.88
C PRO A 54 -6.82 -3.32 -5.17
N TYR A 55 -5.53 -3.10 -5.27
CA TYR A 55 -4.56 -4.20 -5.26
C TYR A 55 -4.27 -4.68 -3.84
N GLY A 56 -4.36 -3.76 -2.89
CA GLY A 56 -4.06 -4.04 -1.50
C GLY A 56 -4.81 -3.14 -0.52
N VAL A 57 -4.53 -3.37 0.74
CA VAL A 57 -5.02 -2.61 1.88
C VAL A 57 -3.86 -1.97 2.62
N VAL A 58 -4.09 -0.79 3.21
CA VAL A 58 -3.20 -0.13 4.18
C VAL A 58 -4.00 0.07 5.45
N ILE A 59 -3.46 -0.33 6.60
CA ILE A 59 -4.22 -0.45 7.84
C ILE A 59 -3.76 0.62 8.83
N CYS A 60 -4.63 1.59 9.12
CA CYS A 60 -4.43 2.62 10.13
C CYS A 60 -5.17 2.22 11.40
N ALA A 61 -4.51 1.52 12.29
CA ALA A 61 -5.11 1.00 13.52
C ALA A 61 -4.48 1.60 14.77
N ARG A 62 -5.30 1.65 15.84
CA ARG A 62 -4.85 2.05 17.19
C ARG A 62 -4.97 0.89 18.16
N ARG A 63 -4.02 0.79 19.08
CA ARG A 63 -4.08 -0.07 20.26
C ARG A 63 -4.04 0.85 21.49
N GLY A 64 -5.23 1.15 22.05
CA GLY A 64 -5.36 2.21 23.05
C GLY A 64 -4.87 3.56 22.51
N GLU A 65 -3.93 4.18 23.22
CA GLU A 65 -3.35 5.48 22.86
C GLU A 65 -2.18 5.37 21.87
N GLN A 66 -1.86 4.19 21.37
CA GLN A 66 -0.75 3.94 20.44
C GLN A 66 -1.26 3.73 19.03
N ILE A 67 -0.53 4.22 18.03
CA ILE A 67 -0.70 3.83 16.62
C ILE A 67 0.15 2.59 16.33
N VAL A 68 -0.38 1.66 15.54
CA VAL A 68 0.34 0.47 15.10
C VAL A 68 1.07 0.76 13.82
N LEU A 69 2.37 0.54 13.83
CA LEU A 69 3.28 0.68 12.70
C LEU A 69 4.06 -0.61 12.50
N VAL A 70 4.65 -0.74 11.33
CA VAL A 70 5.67 -1.72 11.03
C VAL A 70 6.95 -1.02 10.57
N ARG A 71 8.11 -1.57 10.92
CA ARG A 71 9.42 -1.18 10.39
C ARG A 71 9.91 -2.36 9.57
N GLN A 72 9.86 -2.21 8.24
CA GLN A 72 10.10 -3.28 7.28
C GLN A 72 11.30 -2.99 6.40
N TYR A 73 12.12 -4.01 6.12
CA TYR A 73 13.18 -3.90 5.12
C TYR A 73 12.60 -3.86 3.71
N ARG A 74 12.87 -2.79 2.99
CA ARG A 74 12.38 -2.58 1.61
C ARG A 74 13.53 -2.66 0.61
N TYR A 75 13.58 -3.75 -0.15
CA TYR A 75 14.62 -4.00 -1.16
C TYR A 75 14.84 -2.84 -2.15
N PRO A 76 13.80 -2.13 -2.67
CA PRO A 76 14.01 -1.00 -3.58
C PRO A 76 14.74 0.18 -2.95
N VAL A 77 14.68 0.32 -1.63
CA VAL A 77 15.37 1.37 -0.85
C VAL A 77 16.71 0.87 -0.30
N GLY A 78 16.82 -0.45 -0.08
CA GLY A 78 17.98 -1.10 0.52
C GLY A 78 18.11 -0.82 2.01
N ASP A 79 17.02 -0.44 2.67
CA ASP A 79 16.99 -0.06 4.09
C ASP A 79 15.61 -0.36 4.71
N TYR A 80 15.53 -0.19 6.04
CA TYR A 80 14.29 -0.26 6.78
C TYR A 80 13.49 1.03 6.66
N VAL A 81 12.17 0.88 6.45
CA VAL A 81 11.23 1.99 6.32
C VAL A 81 10.08 1.79 7.30
N TYR A 82 9.66 2.86 7.98
CA TYR A 82 8.45 2.82 8.78
C TYR A 82 7.21 2.96 7.89
N GLU A 83 6.28 2.04 8.06
CA GLU A 83 5.06 1.94 7.27
C GLU A 83 3.87 1.64 8.17
N LEU A 84 2.68 1.73 7.61
CA LEU A 84 1.48 1.12 8.18
C LEU A 84 1.43 -0.35 7.76
N PRO A 85 0.87 -1.26 8.58
CA PRO A 85 0.61 -2.64 8.14
C PRO A 85 -0.18 -2.64 6.84
N ALA A 86 0.21 -3.48 5.88
CA ALA A 86 -0.35 -3.43 4.53
C ALA A 86 -0.08 -4.73 3.76
N GLY A 87 -1.04 -5.17 2.96
CA GLY A 87 -0.83 -6.30 2.09
C GLY A 87 -1.81 -6.38 0.93
N LEU A 88 -1.76 -7.46 0.17
CA LEU A 88 -2.58 -7.62 -1.02
C LEU A 88 -3.98 -8.15 -0.67
N VAL A 89 -4.97 -7.72 -1.43
CA VAL A 89 -6.32 -8.35 -1.40
C VAL A 89 -6.25 -9.63 -2.22
N GLU A 90 -6.50 -10.77 -1.60
CA GLU A 90 -6.50 -12.06 -2.26
C GLU A 90 -7.79 -12.32 -3.05
N PRO A 91 -7.75 -13.25 -4.03
CA PRO A 91 -8.96 -13.63 -4.76
C PRO A 91 -10.07 -14.14 -3.84
N GLY A 92 -11.21 -13.47 -3.86
CA GLY A 92 -12.38 -13.83 -3.05
C GLY A 92 -12.47 -13.12 -1.70
N GLU A 93 -11.45 -12.37 -1.31
CA GLU A 93 -11.50 -11.51 -0.13
C GLU A 93 -12.15 -10.15 -0.43
N ASP A 94 -12.85 -9.62 0.54
CA ASP A 94 -13.15 -8.20 0.59
C ASP A 94 -12.04 -7.41 1.33
N VAL A 95 -12.10 -6.09 1.25
CA VAL A 95 -11.11 -5.18 1.84
C VAL A 95 -10.97 -5.35 3.36
N ALA A 96 -12.09 -5.61 4.08
CA ALA A 96 -12.06 -5.78 5.53
C ALA A 96 -11.44 -7.13 5.92
N GLN A 97 -11.74 -8.19 5.17
CA GLN A 97 -11.16 -9.51 5.38
C GLN A 97 -9.64 -9.47 5.16
N ALA A 98 -9.19 -8.90 4.04
CA ALA A 98 -7.77 -8.72 3.75
C ALA A 98 -7.06 -7.94 4.86
N ALA A 99 -7.65 -6.85 5.34
CA ALA A 99 -7.05 -6.05 6.41
C ALA A 99 -6.96 -6.82 7.74
N CYS A 100 -7.98 -7.61 8.10
CA CYS A 100 -7.92 -8.42 9.30
C CYS A 100 -6.86 -9.52 9.21
N ARG A 101 -6.72 -10.17 8.06
CA ARG A 101 -5.70 -11.20 7.81
C ARG A 101 -4.30 -10.59 7.89
N GLU A 102 -4.02 -9.53 7.11
CA GLU A 102 -2.70 -8.88 7.08
C GLU A 102 -2.28 -8.34 8.44
N MET A 103 -3.21 -7.71 9.19
CA MET A 103 -2.91 -7.25 10.55
C MET A 103 -2.48 -8.39 11.46
N LEU A 104 -3.15 -9.54 11.35
CA LEU A 104 -2.80 -10.72 12.16
C LEU A 104 -1.46 -11.31 11.72
N GLU A 105 -1.21 -11.46 10.43
CA GLU A 105 0.02 -12.04 9.86
C GLU A 105 1.24 -11.19 10.15
N GLU A 106 1.21 -9.90 9.84
CA GLU A 106 2.35 -9.01 10.04
C GLU A 106 2.61 -8.66 11.51
N THR A 107 1.54 -8.53 12.32
CA THR A 107 1.68 -7.94 13.66
C THR A 107 1.26 -8.87 14.81
N GLY A 108 0.52 -9.94 14.54
CA GLY A 108 -0.07 -10.79 15.57
C GLY A 108 -1.26 -10.16 16.31
N LEU A 109 -1.73 -8.98 15.88
CA LEU A 109 -2.83 -8.26 16.50
C LEU A 109 -4.16 -8.54 15.79
N THR A 110 -5.24 -8.60 16.56
CA THR A 110 -6.60 -8.77 16.03
C THR A 110 -7.21 -7.40 15.75
N LEU A 111 -7.62 -7.14 14.50
CA LEU A 111 -8.21 -5.90 14.05
C LEU A 111 -9.74 -5.91 14.19
N THR A 112 -10.28 -4.82 14.74
CA THR A 112 -11.71 -4.47 14.65
C THR A 112 -11.85 -3.28 13.71
N VAL A 113 -12.43 -3.49 12.52
CA VAL A 113 -12.60 -2.46 11.50
C VAL A 113 -13.65 -1.44 11.92
N THR A 114 -13.31 -0.16 11.85
CA THR A 114 -14.24 0.96 12.18
C THR A 114 -14.58 1.82 10.97
N GLY A 115 -13.81 1.72 9.87
CA GLY A 115 -14.07 2.47 8.64
C GLY A 115 -13.17 2.06 7.50
N ILE A 116 -13.62 2.31 6.28
CA ILE A 116 -12.88 2.01 5.06
C ILE A 116 -12.94 3.22 4.13
N LEU A 117 -11.78 3.70 3.71
CA LEU A 117 -11.66 4.66 2.62
C LEU A 117 -11.55 3.91 1.30
N LYS A 118 -12.29 4.37 0.29
CA LYS A 118 -12.20 3.84 -1.08
C LYS A 118 -10.76 3.78 -1.59
N PRO A 119 -10.46 2.91 -2.57
CA PRO A 119 -9.12 2.79 -3.14
C PRO A 119 -8.60 4.13 -3.68
N CYS A 120 -7.40 4.50 -3.23
CA CYS A 120 -6.64 5.64 -3.71
C CYS A 120 -5.36 5.16 -4.37
N TYR A 121 -4.94 5.83 -5.44
CA TYR A 121 -3.69 5.51 -6.11
C TYR A 121 -2.48 5.84 -5.22
N THR A 122 -1.45 4.99 -5.27
CA THR A 122 -0.23 5.14 -4.47
C THR A 122 0.83 5.98 -5.20
N THR A 123 1.17 5.61 -6.43
CA THR A 123 2.25 6.26 -7.21
C THR A 123 1.81 6.44 -8.66
N VAL A 124 0.80 7.31 -8.88
CA VAL A 124 0.10 7.46 -10.17
C VAL A 124 0.97 7.83 -11.39
N GLY A 125 2.15 8.37 -11.15
CA GLY A 125 3.09 8.69 -12.24
C GLY A 125 3.89 7.50 -12.77
N MET A 126 3.88 6.36 -12.06
CA MET A 126 4.71 5.20 -12.40
C MET A 126 3.92 3.88 -12.43
N THR A 127 2.85 3.78 -11.64
CA THR A 127 2.07 2.55 -11.49
C THR A 127 0.58 2.83 -11.59
N ASP A 128 -0.20 1.79 -11.84
CA ASP A 128 -1.66 1.80 -11.71
C ASP A 128 -2.12 1.25 -10.35
N GLU A 129 -1.19 1.11 -9.39
CA GLU A 129 -1.48 0.58 -8.06
C GLU A 129 -2.39 1.51 -7.26
N SER A 130 -3.37 0.91 -6.59
CA SER A 130 -4.19 1.59 -5.60
C SER A 130 -4.44 0.68 -4.41
N CYS A 131 -4.57 1.28 -3.22
CA CYS A 131 -4.88 0.60 -1.98
C CYS A 131 -6.10 1.24 -1.31
N ALA A 132 -6.93 0.41 -0.68
CA ALA A 132 -7.95 0.89 0.25
C ALA A 132 -7.29 1.14 1.61
N THR A 133 -7.70 2.21 2.32
CA THR A 133 -7.26 2.44 3.69
C THR A 133 -8.31 1.95 4.66
N VAL A 134 -7.92 1.04 5.55
CA VAL A 134 -8.80 0.49 6.59
C VAL A 134 -8.44 1.11 7.93
N PHE A 135 -9.43 1.67 8.60
CA PHE A 135 -9.29 2.22 9.94
C PHE A 135 -9.84 1.24 10.98
N GLY A 136 -9.20 1.17 12.15
CA GLY A 136 -9.67 0.26 13.18
C GLY A 136 -8.97 0.44 14.51
N THR A 137 -9.42 -0.39 15.46
CA THR A 137 -8.75 -0.62 16.73
C THR A 137 -8.23 -2.05 16.75
N CYS A 138 -7.20 -2.30 17.51
CA CYS A 138 -6.67 -3.65 17.61
C CYS A 138 -6.34 -4.03 19.06
N GLU A 139 -6.34 -5.34 19.30
CA GLU A 139 -6.06 -5.97 20.59
C GLU A 139 -5.07 -7.14 20.40
N GLY A 140 -4.53 -7.63 21.50
CA GLY A 140 -3.62 -8.75 21.50
C GLY A 140 -2.18 -8.36 21.85
N THR A 141 -1.27 -9.30 21.65
CA THR A 141 0.17 -9.12 21.90
C THR A 141 0.91 -9.20 20.57
N PRO A 142 1.76 -8.21 20.23
CA PRO A 142 2.53 -8.25 19.00
C PRO A 142 3.34 -9.53 18.84
N SER A 143 3.34 -10.08 17.64
CA SER A 143 4.03 -11.33 17.31
C SER A 143 4.42 -11.38 15.84
N ALA A 144 5.63 -11.85 15.55
CA ALA A 144 6.13 -12.08 14.20
C ALA A 144 5.82 -13.50 13.66
N ARG A 145 5.01 -14.29 14.35
CA ARG A 145 4.80 -15.72 14.01
C ARG A 145 4.05 -15.95 12.70
N GLY A 146 3.30 -14.95 12.22
CA GLY A 146 2.53 -15.04 10.97
C GLY A 146 3.27 -14.53 9.74
N GLN A 147 4.43 -13.90 9.94
CA GLN A 147 5.19 -13.28 8.85
C GLN A 147 5.77 -14.32 7.89
N GLU A 148 5.81 -13.97 6.59
CA GLU A 148 6.46 -14.79 5.58
C GLU A 148 8.00 -14.72 5.72
N LEU A 149 8.70 -15.77 5.25
CA LEU A 149 10.18 -15.81 5.29
C LEU A 149 10.85 -14.71 4.44
N THR A 150 10.12 -14.14 3.51
CA THR A 150 10.57 -13.03 2.65
C THR A 150 10.35 -11.66 3.28
N GLU A 151 9.66 -11.62 4.41
CA GLU A 151 9.35 -10.40 5.16
C GLU A 151 10.29 -10.26 6.35
N ASP A 152 10.88 -9.08 6.48
CA ASP A 152 11.65 -8.68 7.65
C ASP A 152 10.94 -7.46 8.27
N ILE A 153 9.98 -7.77 9.14
CA ILE A 153 9.04 -6.82 9.73
C ILE A 153 9.21 -6.79 11.25
N GLN A 154 9.34 -5.59 11.80
CA GLN A 154 9.31 -5.30 13.22
C GLN A 154 8.04 -4.53 13.55
N VAL A 155 7.24 -5.05 14.49
CA VAL A 155 6.00 -4.38 14.95
C VAL A 155 6.35 -3.25 15.90
N VAL A 156 5.81 -2.06 15.66
CA VAL A 156 6.05 -0.87 16.48
C VAL A 156 4.72 -0.31 16.99
N LEU A 157 4.57 -0.22 18.31
CA LEU A 157 3.47 0.46 18.97
C LEU A 157 3.95 1.83 19.41
N ALA A 158 3.62 2.87 18.65
CA ALA A 158 4.11 4.22 18.87
C ALA A 158 3.08 5.07 19.62
N ASP A 159 3.45 5.58 20.79
CA ASP A 159 2.75 6.68 21.45
C ASP A 159 3.04 8.01 20.74
N LYS A 160 2.46 9.12 21.21
CA LYS A 160 2.65 10.44 20.57
C LYS A 160 4.12 10.90 20.58
N LYS A 161 4.91 10.53 21.59
CA LYS A 161 6.33 10.90 21.68
C LYS A 161 7.13 10.13 20.64
N GLU A 162 6.96 8.82 20.59
CA GLU A 162 7.65 7.96 19.62
C GLU A 162 7.19 8.25 18.18
N ALA A 163 5.90 8.47 17.97
CA ALA A 163 5.36 8.87 16.67
C ALA A 163 5.99 10.16 16.12
N ARG A 164 6.25 11.15 17.00
CA ARG A 164 6.95 12.40 16.65
C ARG A 164 8.40 12.11 16.27
N ARG A 165 9.12 11.34 17.09
CA ARG A 165 10.53 10.97 16.81
C ARG A 165 10.63 10.25 15.45
N ILE A 166 9.76 9.26 15.20
CA ILE A 166 9.73 8.52 13.94
C ILE A 166 9.48 9.48 12.77
N LEU A 167 8.50 10.38 12.89
CA LEU A 167 8.16 11.34 11.83
C LEU A 167 9.31 12.29 11.48
N GLU A 168 10.14 12.68 12.47
CA GLU A 168 11.21 13.67 12.33
C GLU A 168 12.57 13.05 11.95
N GLU A 169 12.83 11.79 12.33
CA GLU A 169 14.19 11.22 12.30
C GLU A 169 14.34 9.98 11.41
N GLU A 170 13.23 9.29 11.05
CA GLU A 170 13.32 7.96 10.43
C GLU A 170 12.87 7.95 8.96
N PRO A 171 13.35 7.00 8.15
CA PRO A 171 12.79 6.75 6.82
C PRO A 171 11.32 6.32 6.89
N LEU A 172 10.46 6.98 6.12
CA LEU A 172 9.00 6.79 6.16
C LEU A 172 8.40 6.59 4.77
N ALA A 173 7.44 5.67 4.67
CA ALA A 173 6.49 5.69 3.56
C ALA A 173 5.54 6.88 3.70
N ILE A 174 5.20 7.53 2.58
CA ILE A 174 4.38 8.75 2.58
C ILE A 174 3.02 8.60 3.28
N MET A 175 2.36 7.45 3.11
CA MET A 175 1.09 7.15 3.79
C MET A 175 1.27 7.09 5.30
N CYS A 176 2.37 6.50 5.78
CA CYS A 176 2.71 6.46 7.20
C CYS A 176 2.92 7.87 7.74
N ALA A 177 3.70 8.71 7.05
CA ALA A 177 3.96 10.08 7.45
C ALA A 177 2.65 10.88 7.64
N TYR A 178 1.72 10.82 6.68
CA TYR A 178 0.44 11.51 6.80
C TYR A 178 -0.44 11.00 7.94
N GLN A 179 -0.44 9.69 8.20
CA GLN A 179 -1.21 9.14 9.32
C GLN A 179 -0.56 9.48 10.68
N LEU A 180 0.77 9.56 10.76
CA LEU A 180 1.47 10.05 11.95
C LEU A 180 1.14 11.53 12.23
N MET A 181 1.17 12.39 11.23
CA MET A 181 0.75 13.79 11.38
C MET A 181 -0.68 13.87 11.92
N ARG A 182 -1.61 13.15 11.31
CA ARG A 182 -3.02 13.08 11.77
C ARG A 182 -3.14 12.54 13.20
N PHE A 183 -2.34 11.53 13.56
CA PHE A 183 -2.32 10.95 14.91
C PHE A 183 -1.82 11.94 15.95
N LEU A 184 -0.81 12.73 15.61
CA LEU A 184 -0.25 13.75 16.49
C LEU A 184 -1.19 14.94 16.70
N ASP A 185 -1.97 15.32 15.67
CA ASP A 185 -2.93 16.42 15.72
C ASP A 185 -4.24 16.05 16.45
N ALA A 186 -4.56 14.77 16.59
CA ALA A 186 -5.75 14.31 17.31
C ALA A 186 -5.59 14.57 18.81
N GLN A 187 -6.57 15.33 19.37
CA GLN A 187 -6.69 15.62 20.82
C GLN A 187 -7.12 14.39 21.59
#